data_2bfedb7825c3b31b57a023471d0f3361
#
_entry.id   2bfedb7825c3b31b57a023471d0f3361
#
_cell.length_a   1.000
_cell.length_b   1.000
_cell.length_c   1.000
_cell.angle_alpha   90.00
_cell.angle_beta   90.00
_cell.angle_gamma   90.00
#
_symmetry.space_group_name_H-M   'P 1'
#
loop_
_entity.id
_entity.type
_entity.pdbx_description
1 polymer ?
#
loop_
_entity_poly.entity_id
_entity_poly.type
_entity_poly.pdbx_seq_one_letter_code
_entity_poly.pdbx_strand_id
1 'polypeptide(L)'
;MVGYATILFVLFSTVSFFLAPTTYSKPFCVWEMVTFGLAGVLFLQHKIRRNGIICFDTFFIPTFFLINYAHAVFIYPDDEFLPPFRFATNTKLIPYALSVAQMGIAFYMLGNILFERENTESFRRLKADIPEMAVNRCALVSLAASFGLFVFVFVLRLANGFEHLYPRLMTMFLSLIALSWFFQAQQLLPEDHNFKGMLLRNKLNIISTLLFCASHLYIGSRGVVIFLLFMLLLLINNYYFRVKFKVLLPTIVVGLILMGFLAITRVSAYNLARVDFMESLQYGLEVIQESPSILWLLLTDFVVNAKTLYDGVDYAHVNGYLMGTAYVQYLFVFLPMGGSYFTKLLTGLDMDEVRTGYILTRFSEATYGLGTNMVGDIYMNFSLIGVLVLMFLLGLLVARVEFPASKYALYAYMALFANCIYLVRADIFSWLTFFVFFLIFDWLMRIHIVTYAETVSD
;
A
#
# COMPACT_ATOMS: atom_id res chain seq x y z
N MET A 1 25.52 15.46 -1.07
CA MET A 1 24.92 16.04 0.16
C MET A 1 23.90 15.08 0.78
N VAL A 2 22.87 14.59 0.03
CA VAL A 2 21.85 13.69 0.60
C VAL A 2 22.44 12.36 1.11
N GLY A 3 23.40 11.76 0.41
CA GLY A 3 24.06 10.53 0.89
C GLY A 3 24.72 10.69 2.26
N TYR A 4 25.43 11.81 2.48
CA TYR A 4 26.01 12.08 3.80
C TYR A 4 24.95 12.30 4.87
N ALA A 5 23.85 12.99 4.54
CA ALA A 5 22.73 13.18 5.46
C ALA A 5 22.07 11.84 5.83
N THR A 6 21.94 10.93 4.86
CA THR A 6 21.40 9.58 5.10
C THR A 6 22.33 8.76 6.00
N ILE A 7 23.65 8.80 5.77
CA ILE A 7 24.62 8.09 6.64
C ILE A 7 24.56 8.66 8.06
N LEU A 8 24.53 9.97 8.23
CA LEU A 8 24.38 10.61 9.54
C LEU A 8 23.07 10.20 10.21
N PHE A 9 21.97 10.09 9.44
CA PHE A 9 20.69 9.65 9.97
C PHE A 9 20.73 8.17 10.43
N VAL A 10 21.42 7.29 9.69
CA VAL A 10 21.65 5.89 10.12
C VAL A 10 22.45 5.83 11.42
N LEU A 11 23.56 6.57 11.51
CA LEU A 11 24.38 6.61 12.72
C LEU A 11 23.58 7.14 13.92
N PHE A 12 22.84 8.21 13.69
CA PHE A 12 21.98 8.81 14.69
C PHE A 12 20.89 7.84 15.18
N SER A 13 20.16 7.20 14.25
CA SER A 13 19.13 6.21 14.56
C SER A 13 19.71 5.03 15.35
N THR A 14 20.94 4.62 15.03
CA THR A 14 21.65 3.55 15.76
C THR A 14 21.92 3.95 17.21
N VAL A 15 22.45 5.16 17.43
CA VAL A 15 22.70 5.67 18.78
C VAL A 15 21.39 5.81 19.57
N SER A 16 20.36 6.37 18.93
CA SER A 16 19.03 6.56 19.51
C SER A 16 18.39 5.24 19.94
N PHE A 17 18.53 4.18 19.12
CA PHE A 17 18.05 2.84 19.45
C PHE A 17 18.65 2.30 20.77
N PHE A 18 19.97 2.45 20.98
CA PHE A 18 20.61 2.03 22.22
C PHE A 18 20.29 2.90 23.42
N LEU A 19 19.85 4.13 23.20
CA LEU A 19 19.45 5.08 24.25
C LEU A 19 17.93 5.06 24.49
N ALA A 20 17.17 4.20 23.83
CA ALA A 20 15.73 4.16 23.96
C ALA A 20 15.29 3.89 25.41
N PRO A 21 14.45 4.76 26.01
CA PRO A 21 13.99 4.59 27.38
C PRO A 21 13.13 3.34 27.53
N THR A 22 13.20 2.72 28.70
CA THR A 22 12.39 1.55 29.10
C THR A 22 10.97 1.91 29.54
N THR A 23 10.65 3.20 29.61
CA THR A 23 9.31 3.73 29.89
C THR A 23 8.97 4.81 28.88
N TYR A 24 7.68 5.09 28.70
CA TYR A 24 7.28 6.16 27.79
C TYR A 24 7.94 7.50 28.13
N SER A 25 8.51 8.13 27.12
CA SER A 25 9.15 9.44 27.21
C SER A 25 8.75 10.29 26.01
N LYS A 26 7.86 11.25 26.24
CA LYS A 26 7.43 12.19 25.18
C LYS A 26 8.59 12.95 24.56
N PRO A 27 9.59 13.48 25.33
CA PRO A 27 10.75 14.15 24.74
C PRO A 27 11.54 13.25 23.78
N PHE A 28 11.72 11.96 24.12
CA PHE A 28 12.38 11.00 23.25
C PHE A 28 11.57 10.76 21.95
N CYS A 29 10.26 10.56 22.07
CA CYS A 29 9.39 10.36 20.89
C CYS A 29 9.39 11.59 19.97
N VAL A 30 9.38 12.81 20.53
CA VAL A 30 9.51 14.07 19.78
C VAL A 30 10.87 14.15 19.07
N TRP A 31 11.93 13.76 19.75
CA TRP A 31 13.27 13.74 19.20
C TRP A 31 13.39 12.78 18.00
N GLU A 32 12.88 11.55 18.11
CA GLU A 32 12.80 10.58 17.03
C GLU A 32 12.01 11.16 15.83
N MET A 33 10.85 11.74 16.11
CA MET A 33 10.00 12.36 15.08
C MET A 33 10.71 13.52 14.35
N VAL A 34 11.39 14.41 15.07
CA VAL A 34 12.06 15.58 14.49
C VAL A 34 13.24 15.14 13.62
N THR A 35 14.04 14.20 14.10
CA THR A 35 15.20 13.69 13.36
C THR A 35 14.80 12.96 12.08
N PHE A 36 13.77 12.12 12.16
CA PHE A 36 13.19 11.51 10.95
C PHE A 36 12.58 12.57 10.01
N GLY A 37 11.84 13.55 10.56
CA GLY A 37 11.25 14.63 9.78
C GLY A 37 12.29 15.41 8.97
N LEU A 38 13.41 15.77 9.58
CA LEU A 38 14.51 16.48 8.91
C LEU A 38 15.16 15.60 7.82
N ALA A 39 15.49 14.34 8.14
CA ALA A 39 16.06 13.41 7.18
C ALA A 39 15.08 13.13 6.03
N GLY A 40 13.80 12.92 6.34
CA GLY A 40 12.73 12.66 5.38
C GLY A 40 12.51 13.83 4.41
N VAL A 41 12.53 15.07 4.89
CA VAL A 41 12.41 16.26 4.04
C VAL A 41 13.58 16.37 3.06
N LEU A 42 14.81 16.17 3.53
CA LEU A 42 16.00 16.21 2.68
C LEU A 42 15.98 15.09 1.63
N PHE A 43 15.60 13.89 2.03
CA PHE A 43 15.46 12.75 1.14
C PHE A 43 14.36 13.00 0.08
N LEU A 44 13.17 13.45 0.48
CA LEU A 44 12.07 13.76 -0.42
C LEU A 44 12.41 14.89 -1.39
N GLN A 45 13.08 15.95 -0.93
CA GLN A 45 13.52 17.03 -1.82
C GLN A 45 14.45 16.50 -2.93
N HIS A 46 15.36 15.60 -2.58
CA HIS A 46 16.23 14.94 -3.55
C HIS A 46 15.41 14.10 -4.54
N LYS A 47 14.53 13.24 -4.04
CA LYS A 47 13.71 12.35 -4.86
C LYS A 47 12.78 13.11 -5.80
N ILE A 48 12.09 14.14 -5.30
CA ILE A 48 11.18 14.97 -6.11
C ILE A 48 11.92 15.73 -7.20
N ARG A 49 13.12 16.28 -6.92
CA ARG A 49 13.93 16.97 -7.92
C ARG A 49 14.38 16.03 -9.06
N ARG A 50 14.64 14.79 -8.74
CA ARG A 50 15.15 13.79 -9.66
C ARG A 50 14.05 13.06 -10.43
N ASN A 51 13.02 12.59 -9.73
CA ASN A 51 12.02 11.65 -10.23
C ASN A 51 10.68 12.31 -10.52
N GLY A 52 10.52 13.55 -10.08
CA GLY A 52 9.24 14.26 -10.07
C GLY A 52 8.40 13.88 -8.84
N ILE A 53 7.24 14.52 -8.74
CA ILE A 53 6.38 14.40 -7.55
C ILE A 53 5.62 13.06 -7.48
N ILE A 54 5.41 12.40 -8.61
CA ILE A 54 4.75 11.09 -8.66
C ILE A 54 5.83 10.01 -8.64
N CYS A 55 6.33 9.72 -7.46
CA CYS A 55 7.24 8.62 -7.19
C CYS A 55 6.82 7.90 -5.89
N PHE A 56 7.30 6.69 -5.69
CA PHE A 56 6.96 5.86 -4.54
C PHE A 56 7.22 6.59 -3.21
N ASP A 57 8.39 7.18 -3.08
CA ASP A 57 8.85 7.83 -1.86
C ASP A 57 7.98 9.03 -1.44
N THR A 58 7.41 9.76 -2.41
CA THR A 58 6.56 10.93 -2.14
C THR A 58 5.31 10.56 -1.33
N PHE A 59 4.83 9.34 -1.43
CA PHE A 59 3.68 8.84 -0.68
C PHE A 59 4.10 7.96 0.50
N PHE A 60 5.13 7.14 0.32
CA PHE A 60 5.60 6.21 1.34
C PHE A 60 6.16 6.93 2.58
N ILE A 61 7.07 7.90 2.40
CA ILE A 61 7.74 8.59 3.52
C ILE A 61 6.76 9.37 4.40
N PRO A 62 5.84 10.22 3.86
CA PRO A 62 4.86 10.90 4.70
C PRO A 62 3.89 9.94 5.40
N THR A 63 3.51 8.84 4.73
CA THR A 63 2.65 7.83 5.35
C THR A 63 3.37 7.09 6.46
N PHE A 64 4.65 6.74 6.26
CA PHE A 64 5.47 6.15 7.29
C PHE A 64 5.59 7.06 8.52
N PHE A 65 5.80 8.37 8.30
CA PHE A 65 5.82 9.38 9.34
C PHE A 65 4.50 9.40 10.13
N LEU A 66 3.39 9.52 9.42
CA LEU A 66 2.07 9.64 10.03
C LEU A 66 1.71 8.39 10.85
N ILE A 67 1.95 7.20 10.31
CA ILE A 67 1.57 5.95 10.97
C ILE A 67 2.42 5.70 12.22
N ASN A 68 3.74 5.87 12.15
CA ASN A 68 4.60 5.44 13.24
C ASN A 68 4.78 6.49 14.34
N TYR A 69 4.74 7.80 14.03
CA TYR A 69 5.09 8.83 15.00
C TYR A 69 3.92 9.65 15.52
N ALA A 70 2.84 9.81 14.72
CA ALA A 70 1.77 10.74 15.09
C ALA A 70 1.09 10.37 16.42
N HIS A 71 0.79 9.07 16.63
CA HIS A 71 0.18 8.62 17.88
C HIS A 71 1.07 8.91 19.10
N ALA A 72 2.33 8.48 19.06
CA ALA A 72 3.23 8.60 20.19
C ALA A 72 3.54 10.05 20.61
N VAL A 73 3.45 11.00 19.67
CA VAL A 73 3.85 12.40 19.91
C VAL A 73 2.67 13.30 20.15
N PHE A 74 1.58 13.15 19.38
CA PHE A 74 0.48 14.11 19.38
C PHE A 74 -0.78 13.61 20.09
N ILE A 75 -0.95 12.30 20.25
CA ILE A 75 -2.18 11.71 20.76
C ILE A 75 -1.96 11.05 22.12
N TYR A 76 -0.90 10.27 22.28
CA TYR A 76 -0.58 9.64 23.55
C TYR A 76 0.02 10.67 24.55
N PRO A 77 -0.33 10.65 25.86
CA PRO A 77 -1.16 9.64 26.53
C PRO A 77 -2.67 9.85 26.38
N ASP A 78 -3.12 11.01 25.90
CA ASP A 78 -4.51 11.41 25.83
C ASP A 78 -5.12 10.98 24.48
N ASP A 79 -5.33 9.69 24.28
CA ASP A 79 -5.93 9.14 23.07
C ASP A 79 -7.47 9.12 23.09
N GLU A 80 -8.07 10.10 23.80
CA GLU A 80 -9.53 10.31 23.88
C GLU A 80 -10.20 10.53 22.51
N PHE A 81 -9.42 11.00 21.54
CA PHE A 81 -9.88 11.20 20.16
C PHE A 81 -10.11 9.90 19.38
N LEU A 82 -9.64 8.77 19.91
CA LEU A 82 -9.70 7.47 19.24
C LEU A 82 -10.40 6.41 20.11
N PRO A 83 -11.57 6.72 20.71
CA PRO A 83 -12.23 5.79 21.64
C PRO A 83 -12.55 4.42 21.04
N PRO A 84 -12.95 4.27 19.73
CA PRO A 84 -13.18 2.97 19.15
C PRO A 84 -11.93 2.09 19.06
N PHE A 85 -10.74 2.69 19.20
CA PHE A 85 -9.43 2.06 19.01
C PHE A 85 -8.60 2.02 20.29
N ARG A 86 -9.23 2.24 21.45
CA ARG A 86 -8.58 2.04 22.75
C ARG A 86 -8.43 0.56 23.01
N PHE A 87 -7.19 0.12 23.08
CA PHE A 87 -6.83 -1.26 23.39
C PHE A 87 -5.77 -1.28 24.47
N ALA A 88 -5.69 -2.39 25.20
CA ALA A 88 -4.54 -2.67 26.01
C ALA A 88 -3.29 -2.71 25.12
N THR A 89 -2.33 -1.85 25.39
CA THR A 89 -1.03 -1.78 24.71
C THR A 89 0.04 -1.59 25.77
N ASN A 90 1.17 -2.25 25.60
CA ASN A 90 2.32 -2.08 26.48
C ASN A 90 3.00 -0.73 26.17
N THR A 91 2.53 0.33 26.80
CA THR A 91 2.97 1.71 26.56
C THR A 91 4.44 1.95 26.92
N LYS A 92 5.04 1.08 27.75
CA LYS A 92 6.47 1.14 28.07
C LYS A 92 7.35 0.92 26.85
N LEU A 93 6.87 0.11 25.89
CA LEU A 93 7.61 -0.23 24.68
C LEU A 93 7.51 0.81 23.56
N ILE A 94 6.67 1.85 23.70
CA ILE A 94 6.51 2.87 22.65
C ILE A 94 7.85 3.47 22.19
N PRO A 95 8.74 3.97 23.09
CA PRO A 95 10.02 4.54 22.65
C PRO A 95 10.91 3.53 21.93
N TYR A 96 10.97 2.31 22.43
CA TYR A 96 11.73 1.24 21.81
C TYR A 96 11.18 0.87 20.41
N ALA A 97 9.87 0.73 20.28
CA ALA A 97 9.22 0.43 19.01
C ALA A 97 9.42 1.56 17.96
N LEU A 98 9.38 2.82 18.41
CA LEU A 98 9.72 3.96 17.55
C LEU A 98 11.17 3.91 17.07
N SER A 99 12.13 3.61 17.96
CA SER A 99 13.54 3.51 17.59
C SER A 99 13.79 2.37 16.59
N VAL A 100 13.08 1.24 16.71
CA VAL A 100 13.08 0.15 15.71
C VAL A 100 12.55 0.65 14.37
N ALA A 101 11.44 1.41 14.35
CA ALA A 101 10.89 1.97 13.13
C ALA A 101 11.85 2.99 12.50
N GLN A 102 12.51 3.80 13.29
CA GLN A 102 13.52 4.76 12.83
C GLN A 102 14.73 4.07 12.21
N MET A 103 15.24 3.02 12.83
CA MET A 103 16.29 2.19 12.25
C MET A 103 15.86 1.61 10.91
N GLY A 104 14.64 1.07 10.83
CA GLY A 104 14.08 0.53 9.60
C GLY A 104 14.06 1.56 8.47
N ILE A 105 13.50 2.74 8.71
CA ILE A 105 13.39 3.77 7.66
C ILE A 105 14.77 4.36 7.30
N ALA A 106 15.70 4.45 8.23
CA ALA A 106 17.07 4.89 7.96
C ALA A 106 17.79 3.91 7.00
N PHE A 107 17.63 2.60 7.20
CA PHE A 107 18.19 1.58 6.31
C PHE A 107 17.45 1.53 4.96
N TYR A 108 16.14 1.78 4.92
CA TYR A 108 15.42 1.96 3.66
C TYR A 108 16.02 3.10 2.84
N MET A 109 16.19 4.29 3.45
CA MET A 109 16.78 5.44 2.78
C MET A 109 18.21 5.16 2.33
N LEU A 110 19.00 4.44 3.13
CA LEU A 110 20.36 4.04 2.77
C LEU A 110 20.36 3.12 1.56
N GLY A 111 19.57 2.07 1.54
CA GLY A 111 19.43 1.15 0.42
C GLY A 111 18.98 1.86 -0.85
N ASN A 112 18.04 2.80 -0.72
CA ASN A 112 17.53 3.58 -1.84
C ASN A 112 18.63 4.48 -2.46
N ILE A 113 19.35 5.26 -1.65
CA ILE A 113 20.38 6.19 -2.12
C ILE A 113 21.61 5.46 -2.69
N LEU A 114 22.05 4.36 -2.06
CA LEU A 114 23.23 3.62 -2.53
C LEU A 114 23.04 2.95 -3.89
N PHE A 115 21.81 2.58 -4.23
CA PHE A 115 21.49 1.87 -5.48
C PHE A 115 20.67 2.69 -6.46
N GLU A 116 20.58 3.99 -6.24
CA GLU A 116 19.88 4.91 -7.11
C GLU A 116 20.48 4.90 -8.53
N ARG A 117 19.61 4.72 -9.54
CA ARG A 117 20.00 4.74 -10.95
C ARG A 117 19.88 6.15 -11.51
N GLU A 118 20.71 6.49 -12.49
CA GLU A 118 20.53 7.71 -13.25
C GLU A 118 19.20 7.70 -14.01
N ASN A 119 18.54 8.86 -13.99
CA ASN A 119 17.29 9.05 -14.70
C ASN A 119 17.54 9.00 -16.21
N THR A 120 17.47 7.82 -16.77
CA THR A 120 17.33 7.67 -18.23
C THR A 120 15.85 7.83 -18.56
N GLU A 121 15.50 8.59 -19.60
CA GLU A 121 14.11 8.90 -20.05
C GLU A 121 13.24 7.67 -20.37
N SER A 122 13.38 6.59 -19.63
CA SER A 122 13.01 5.24 -20.01
C SER A 122 11.53 4.90 -19.84
N PHE A 123 10.77 5.60 -18.99
CA PHE A 123 9.38 5.24 -18.77
C PHE A 123 8.49 5.38 -20.02
N ARG A 124 8.68 6.46 -20.79
CA ARG A 124 7.95 6.66 -22.06
C ARG A 124 8.46 5.79 -23.21
N ARG A 125 9.60 5.10 -23.04
CA ARG A 125 10.21 4.24 -24.07
C ARG A 125 9.93 2.76 -23.86
N LEU A 126 9.43 2.35 -22.71
CA LEU A 126 8.97 0.97 -22.53
C LEU A 126 7.68 0.77 -23.32
N LYS A 127 7.86 0.51 -24.62
CA LYS A 127 6.78 -0.04 -25.43
C LYS A 127 6.59 -1.51 -25.02
N ALA A 128 5.34 -1.95 -24.98
CA ALA A 128 5.08 -3.37 -24.97
C ALA A 128 5.73 -3.95 -26.25
N ASP A 129 6.55 -4.96 -26.07
CA ASP A 129 7.16 -5.70 -27.18
C ASP A 129 6.08 -6.63 -27.79
N ILE A 130 5.07 -6.01 -28.40
CA ILE A 130 3.84 -6.65 -28.90
C ILE A 130 3.46 -5.95 -30.20
N PRO A 131 3.10 -6.69 -31.27
CA PRO A 131 2.60 -6.12 -32.52
C PRO A 131 1.42 -5.18 -32.29
N GLU A 132 1.34 -4.07 -33.02
CA GLU A 132 0.34 -3.02 -32.80
C GLU A 132 -1.09 -3.53 -32.88
N MET A 133 -1.39 -4.45 -33.80
CA MET A 133 -2.70 -5.13 -33.90
C MET A 133 -3.04 -5.95 -32.66
N ALA A 134 -2.05 -6.56 -32.01
CA ALA A 134 -2.27 -7.36 -30.80
C ALA A 134 -2.49 -6.50 -29.55
N VAL A 135 -1.94 -5.30 -29.50
CA VAL A 135 -2.07 -4.40 -28.34
C VAL A 135 -3.53 -4.04 -28.06
N ASN A 136 -4.32 -3.71 -29.10
CA ASN A 136 -5.76 -3.45 -28.96
C ASN A 136 -6.53 -4.65 -28.41
N ARG A 137 -6.22 -5.84 -28.93
CA ARG A 137 -6.86 -7.08 -28.45
C ARG A 137 -6.50 -7.34 -26.99
N CYS A 138 -5.23 -7.19 -26.63
CA CYS A 138 -4.79 -7.32 -25.23
C CYS A 138 -5.51 -6.34 -24.30
N ALA A 139 -5.67 -5.08 -24.71
CA ALA A 139 -6.39 -4.09 -23.92
C ALA A 139 -7.86 -4.47 -23.72
N LEU A 140 -8.55 -4.86 -24.78
CA LEU A 140 -9.97 -5.24 -24.73
C LEU A 140 -10.21 -6.54 -23.95
N VAL A 141 -9.37 -7.56 -24.15
CA VAL A 141 -9.47 -8.83 -23.41
C VAL A 141 -9.19 -8.62 -21.93
N SER A 142 -8.18 -7.82 -21.59
CA SER A 142 -7.90 -7.48 -20.19
C SER A 142 -9.07 -6.74 -19.54
N LEU A 143 -9.71 -5.81 -20.28
CA LEU A 143 -10.88 -5.09 -19.80
C LEU A 143 -12.09 -6.01 -19.62
N ALA A 144 -12.39 -6.85 -20.60
CA ALA A 144 -13.50 -7.81 -20.55
C ALA A 144 -13.31 -8.83 -19.41
N ALA A 145 -12.09 -9.35 -19.24
CA ALA A 145 -11.75 -10.27 -18.17
C ALA A 145 -11.87 -9.59 -16.80
N SER A 146 -11.42 -8.33 -16.68
CA SER A 146 -11.57 -7.57 -15.44
C SER A 146 -13.04 -7.36 -15.09
N PHE A 147 -13.88 -7.01 -16.07
CA PHE A 147 -15.31 -6.83 -15.85
C PHE A 147 -16.00 -8.15 -15.48
N GLY A 148 -15.66 -9.26 -16.15
CA GLY A 148 -16.16 -10.59 -15.80
C GLY A 148 -15.81 -11.00 -14.37
N LEU A 149 -14.56 -10.78 -13.95
CA LEU A 149 -14.15 -11.01 -12.56
C LEU A 149 -14.86 -10.09 -11.57
N PHE A 150 -15.08 -8.83 -11.91
CA PHE A 150 -15.83 -7.89 -11.07
C PHE A 150 -17.26 -8.40 -10.84
N VAL A 151 -17.97 -8.77 -11.89
CA VAL A 151 -19.33 -9.33 -11.80
C VAL A 151 -19.33 -10.61 -10.98
N PHE A 152 -18.39 -11.51 -11.22
CA PHE A 152 -18.27 -12.77 -10.50
C PHE A 152 -18.05 -12.55 -8.99
N VAL A 153 -17.12 -11.66 -8.60
CA VAL A 153 -16.89 -11.33 -7.20
C VAL A 153 -18.09 -10.64 -6.58
N PHE A 154 -18.77 -9.77 -7.33
CA PHE A 154 -19.97 -9.10 -6.86
C PHE A 154 -21.11 -10.11 -6.57
N VAL A 155 -21.32 -11.06 -7.48
CA VAL A 155 -22.30 -12.16 -7.29
C VAL A 155 -21.93 -13.05 -6.10
N LEU A 156 -20.64 -13.39 -5.94
CA LEU A 156 -20.18 -14.15 -4.76
C LEU A 156 -20.46 -13.41 -3.45
N ARG A 157 -20.28 -12.09 -3.43
CA ARG A 157 -20.55 -11.27 -2.25
C ARG A 157 -22.05 -11.14 -1.96
N LEU A 158 -22.89 -11.08 -2.99
CA LEU A 158 -24.35 -11.13 -2.84
C LEU A 158 -24.80 -12.47 -2.25
N ALA A 159 -24.19 -13.57 -2.67
CA ALA A 159 -24.55 -14.92 -2.21
C ALA A 159 -24.04 -15.24 -0.80
N ASN A 160 -22.82 -14.81 -0.45
CA ASN A 160 -22.13 -15.20 0.79
C ASN A 160 -22.04 -14.07 1.84
N GLY A 161 -22.59 -12.88 1.53
CA GLY A 161 -22.49 -11.68 2.36
C GLY A 161 -21.35 -10.75 1.94
N PHE A 162 -21.57 -9.45 2.11
CA PHE A 162 -20.61 -8.40 1.71
C PHE A 162 -19.36 -8.36 2.59
N GLU A 163 -19.33 -9.08 3.68
CA GLU A 163 -18.19 -9.22 4.60
C GLU A 163 -17.01 -9.96 3.96
N HIS A 164 -17.30 -10.89 3.04
CA HIS A 164 -16.27 -11.67 2.36
C HIS A 164 -15.54 -10.85 1.28
N LEU A 165 -14.27 -10.52 1.52
CA LEU A 165 -13.50 -9.62 0.66
C LEU A 165 -12.91 -10.28 -0.59
N TYR A 166 -12.73 -11.59 -0.61
CA TYR A 166 -12.06 -12.32 -1.71
C TYR A 166 -10.79 -11.62 -2.22
N PRO A 167 -9.79 -11.33 -1.35
CA PRO A 167 -8.70 -10.38 -1.65
C PRO A 167 -7.88 -10.77 -2.88
N ARG A 168 -7.67 -12.06 -3.13
CA ARG A 168 -6.91 -12.53 -4.32
C ARG A 168 -7.67 -12.28 -5.62
N LEU A 169 -8.99 -12.55 -5.66
CA LEU A 169 -9.81 -12.26 -6.84
C LEU A 169 -9.86 -10.76 -7.13
N MET A 170 -9.91 -9.94 -6.07
CA MET A 170 -9.80 -8.49 -6.18
C MET A 170 -8.47 -8.05 -6.76
N THR A 171 -7.36 -8.64 -6.31
CA THR A 171 -6.04 -8.34 -6.86
C THR A 171 -5.91 -8.74 -8.33
N MET A 172 -6.48 -9.89 -8.70
CA MET A 172 -6.55 -10.32 -10.12
C MET A 172 -7.32 -9.29 -10.97
N PHE A 173 -8.49 -8.87 -10.51
CA PHE A 173 -9.29 -7.84 -11.16
C PHE A 173 -8.50 -6.53 -11.34
N LEU A 174 -7.89 -6.02 -10.26
CA LEU A 174 -7.10 -4.78 -10.27
C LEU A 174 -5.91 -4.88 -11.24
N SER A 175 -5.25 -6.01 -11.28
CA SER A 175 -4.13 -6.25 -12.19
C SER A 175 -4.58 -6.24 -13.66
N LEU A 176 -5.72 -6.83 -13.97
CA LEU A 176 -6.27 -6.85 -15.33
C LEU A 176 -6.71 -5.47 -15.82
N ILE A 177 -7.40 -4.69 -14.98
CA ILE A 177 -7.81 -3.34 -15.37
C ILE A 177 -6.59 -2.41 -15.54
N ALA A 178 -5.57 -2.53 -14.68
CA ALA A 178 -4.32 -1.78 -14.82
C ALA A 178 -3.56 -2.16 -16.11
N LEU A 179 -3.52 -3.44 -16.47
CA LEU A 179 -2.95 -3.90 -17.75
C LEU A 179 -3.74 -3.36 -18.94
N SER A 180 -5.07 -3.32 -18.88
CA SER A 180 -5.88 -2.72 -19.94
C SER A 180 -5.50 -1.24 -20.16
N TRP A 181 -5.38 -0.46 -19.09
CA TRP A 181 -4.89 0.93 -19.15
C TRP A 181 -3.46 1.02 -19.72
N PHE A 182 -2.58 0.12 -19.31
CA PHE A 182 -1.20 0.06 -19.80
C PHE A 182 -1.15 -0.22 -21.30
N PHE A 183 -1.86 -1.25 -21.80
CA PHE A 183 -1.90 -1.56 -23.22
C PHE A 183 -2.54 -0.44 -24.04
N GLN A 184 -3.63 0.15 -23.55
CA GLN A 184 -4.25 1.29 -24.22
C GLN A 184 -3.29 2.50 -24.33
N ALA A 185 -2.47 2.73 -23.32
CA ALA A 185 -1.48 3.80 -23.32
C ALA A 185 -0.38 3.60 -24.36
N GLN A 186 -0.08 2.35 -24.76
CA GLN A 186 0.89 2.03 -25.81
C GLN A 186 0.49 2.48 -27.22
N GLN A 187 -0.80 2.73 -27.42
CA GLN A 187 -1.38 3.12 -28.72
C GLN A 187 -1.52 4.64 -28.88
N LEU A 188 -1.10 5.41 -27.90
CA LEU A 188 -1.22 6.86 -27.96
C LEU A 188 -0.30 7.44 -29.03
N LEU A 189 -0.88 8.24 -29.89
CA LEU A 189 -0.14 9.10 -30.79
C LEU A 189 0.47 10.26 -30.00
N PRO A 190 1.56 10.89 -30.45
CA PRO A 190 2.18 12.02 -29.75
C PRO A 190 1.22 13.17 -29.42
N GLU A 191 0.25 13.41 -30.27
CA GLU A 191 -0.81 14.43 -30.12
C GLU A 191 -1.85 14.08 -29.05
N ASP A 192 -2.01 12.81 -28.71
CA ASP A 192 -2.94 12.31 -27.68
C ASP A 192 -2.36 12.34 -26.26
N HIS A 193 -1.10 12.77 -26.09
CA HIS A 193 -0.45 12.87 -24.78
C HIS A 193 -0.95 14.09 -23.97
N ASN A 194 -2.27 14.16 -23.75
CA ASN A 194 -2.95 15.18 -22.98
C ASN A 194 -4.22 14.62 -22.32
N PHE A 195 -4.86 15.43 -21.46
CA PHE A 195 -6.06 15.02 -20.75
C PHE A 195 -7.23 14.65 -21.68
N LYS A 196 -7.43 15.41 -22.78
CA LYS A 196 -8.49 15.15 -23.76
C LYS A 196 -8.26 13.84 -24.51
N GLY A 197 -7.04 13.59 -24.96
CA GLY A 197 -6.66 12.33 -25.61
C GLY A 197 -6.84 11.12 -24.69
N MET A 198 -6.42 11.24 -23.43
CA MET A 198 -6.68 10.23 -22.42
C MET A 198 -8.18 9.91 -22.30
N LEU A 199 -9.04 10.93 -22.17
CA LEU A 199 -10.49 10.73 -22.05
C LEU A 199 -11.10 10.09 -23.29
N LEU A 200 -10.68 10.52 -24.48
CA LEU A 200 -11.25 10.01 -25.75
C LEU A 200 -10.84 8.57 -26.03
N ARG A 201 -9.58 8.21 -25.78
CA ARG A 201 -9.04 6.88 -26.05
C ARG A 201 -9.42 5.84 -24.99
N ASN A 202 -9.64 6.26 -23.74
CA ASN A 202 -9.89 5.34 -22.62
C ASN A 202 -11.33 5.35 -22.09
N LYS A 203 -12.31 5.73 -22.91
CA LYS A 203 -13.72 5.85 -22.46
C LYS A 203 -14.22 4.62 -21.69
N LEU A 204 -14.01 3.43 -22.23
CA LEU A 204 -14.46 2.17 -21.60
C LEU A 204 -13.71 1.89 -20.30
N ASN A 205 -12.39 2.08 -20.27
CA ASN A 205 -11.58 1.93 -19.09
C ASN A 205 -12.01 2.92 -17.99
N ILE A 206 -12.30 4.18 -18.35
CA ILE A 206 -12.77 5.20 -17.40
C ILE A 206 -14.12 4.82 -16.83
N ILE A 207 -15.09 4.45 -17.67
CA ILE A 207 -16.43 4.03 -17.21
C ILE A 207 -16.32 2.83 -16.28
N SER A 208 -15.55 1.81 -16.66
CA SER A 208 -15.33 0.61 -15.83
C SER A 208 -14.66 0.96 -14.50
N THR A 209 -13.66 1.85 -14.52
CA THR A 209 -12.98 2.31 -13.31
C THR A 209 -13.93 3.06 -12.39
N LEU A 210 -14.74 3.99 -12.92
CA LEU A 210 -15.70 4.76 -12.13
C LEU A 210 -16.78 3.86 -11.53
N LEU A 211 -17.33 2.93 -12.31
CA LEU A 211 -18.33 1.96 -11.85
C LEU A 211 -17.77 1.11 -10.71
N PHE A 212 -16.55 0.62 -10.87
CA PHE A 212 -15.85 -0.14 -9.86
C PHE A 212 -15.60 0.67 -8.58
N CYS A 213 -15.05 1.89 -8.70
CA CYS A 213 -14.81 2.74 -7.55
C CYS A 213 -16.12 3.05 -6.80
N ALA A 214 -17.18 3.40 -7.51
CA ALA A 214 -18.48 3.69 -6.91
C ALA A 214 -19.05 2.47 -6.14
N SER A 215 -19.00 1.27 -6.74
CA SER A 215 -19.49 0.05 -6.10
C SER A 215 -18.69 -0.31 -4.85
N HIS A 216 -17.35 -0.17 -4.88
CA HIS A 216 -16.50 -0.47 -3.74
C HIS A 216 -16.60 0.56 -2.61
N LEU A 217 -16.74 1.84 -2.94
CA LEU A 217 -17.01 2.89 -1.95
C LEU A 217 -18.37 2.67 -1.28
N TYR A 218 -19.39 2.29 -2.07
CA TYR A 218 -20.72 1.96 -1.53
C TYR A 218 -20.68 0.80 -0.52
N ILE A 219 -19.86 -0.21 -0.79
CA ILE A 219 -19.68 -1.37 0.10
C ILE A 219 -18.71 -1.06 1.28
N GLY A 220 -18.10 0.13 1.30
CA GLY A 220 -17.11 0.52 2.32
C GLY A 220 -15.70 -0.07 2.13
N SER A 221 -15.39 -0.67 0.96
CA SER A 221 -14.10 -1.30 0.65
C SER A 221 -13.11 -0.28 0.04
N ARG A 222 -12.58 0.62 0.85
CA ARG A 222 -11.74 1.76 0.44
C ARG A 222 -10.37 1.37 -0.11
N GLY A 223 -9.74 0.36 0.50
CA GLY A 223 -8.37 -0.05 0.15
C GLY A 223 -8.23 -0.43 -1.32
N VAL A 224 -9.20 -1.15 -1.86
CA VAL A 224 -9.21 -1.60 -3.26
C VAL A 224 -9.25 -0.40 -4.22
N VAL A 225 -10.03 0.63 -3.87
CA VAL A 225 -10.12 1.88 -4.66
C VAL A 225 -8.79 2.62 -4.65
N ILE A 226 -8.13 2.71 -3.48
CA ILE A 226 -6.83 3.37 -3.35
C ILE A 226 -5.78 2.66 -4.20
N PHE A 227 -5.68 1.34 -4.16
CA PHE A 227 -4.74 0.59 -5.01
C PHE A 227 -4.93 0.90 -6.49
N LEU A 228 -6.18 0.88 -6.98
CA LEU A 228 -6.46 1.19 -8.37
C LEU A 228 -6.09 2.63 -8.73
N LEU A 229 -6.48 3.60 -7.91
CA LEU A 229 -6.18 5.00 -8.16
C LEU A 229 -4.68 5.29 -8.20
N PHE A 230 -3.88 4.65 -7.33
CA PHE A 230 -2.42 4.80 -7.37
C PHE A 230 -1.81 4.16 -8.62
N MET A 231 -2.25 2.96 -9.03
CA MET A 231 -1.82 2.37 -10.30
C MET A 231 -2.12 3.29 -11.47
N LEU A 232 -3.33 3.84 -11.53
CA LEU A 232 -3.75 4.76 -12.59
C LEU A 232 -2.98 6.08 -12.53
N LEU A 233 -2.74 6.64 -11.34
CA LEU A 233 -1.94 7.85 -11.18
C LEU A 233 -0.54 7.68 -11.77
N LEU A 234 0.11 6.53 -11.51
CA LEU A 234 1.40 6.20 -12.09
C LEU A 234 1.34 6.11 -13.62
N LEU A 235 0.37 5.37 -14.16
CA LEU A 235 0.21 5.21 -15.61
C LEU A 235 -0.12 6.53 -16.30
N ILE A 236 -1.04 7.32 -15.74
CA ILE A 236 -1.42 8.63 -16.28
C ILE A 236 -0.21 9.56 -16.30
N ASN A 237 0.51 9.67 -15.18
CA ASN A 237 1.68 10.55 -15.09
C ASN A 237 2.79 10.20 -16.08
N ASN A 238 2.98 8.91 -16.36
CA ASN A 238 4.11 8.46 -17.17
C ASN A 238 3.78 8.29 -18.66
N TYR A 239 2.56 7.92 -19.00
CA TYR A 239 2.17 7.62 -20.38
C TYR A 239 1.27 8.69 -21.03
N TYR A 240 0.46 9.40 -20.25
CA TYR A 240 -0.50 10.37 -20.81
C TYR A 240 -0.01 11.81 -20.64
N PHE A 241 0.08 12.30 -19.42
CA PHE A 241 0.55 13.67 -19.14
C PHE A 241 1.12 13.79 -17.72
N ARG A 242 2.05 14.71 -17.52
CA ARG A 242 2.64 14.98 -16.20
C ARG A 242 1.61 15.63 -15.26
N VAL A 243 1.33 14.96 -14.15
CA VAL A 243 0.43 15.49 -13.12
C VAL A 243 1.15 16.59 -12.34
N LYS A 244 0.53 17.78 -12.30
CA LYS A 244 1.10 18.95 -11.60
C LYS A 244 0.73 18.92 -10.12
N PHE A 245 1.64 19.42 -9.27
CA PHE A 245 1.42 19.50 -7.82
C PHE A 245 0.12 20.26 -7.46
N LYS A 246 -0.20 21.33 -8.20
CA LYS A 246 -1.42 22.12 -8.01
C LYS A 246 -2.72 21.33 -8.18
N VAL A 247 -2.68 20.21 -8.90
CA VAL A 247 -3.82 19.31 -9.09
C VAL A 247 -3.75 18.16 -8.07
N LEU A 248 -2.54 17.62 -7.85
CA LEU A 248 -2.33 16.49 -6.95
C LEU A 248 -2.72 16.82 -5.51
N LEU A 249 -2.27 17.95 -4.97
CA LEU A 249 -2.50 18.32 -3.57
C LEU A 249 -3.99 18.44 -3.21
N PRO A 250 -4.82 19.20 -3.94
CA PRO A 250 -6.27 19.23 -3.68
C PRO A 250 -6.92 17.85 -3.80
N THR A 251 -6.51 17.05 -4.78
CA THR A 251 -7.04 15.68 -4.97
C THR A 251 -6.73 14.79 -3.76
N ILE A 252 -5.51 14.86 -3.21
CA ILE A 252 -5.14 14.13 -1.99
C ILE A 252 -5.97 14.61 -0.80
N VAL A 253 -6.11 15.93 -0.61
CA VAL A 253 -6.88 16.48 0.51
C VAL A 253 -8.34 16.04 0.45
N VAL A 254 -8.99 16.18 -0.72
CA VAL A 254 -10.38 15.72 -0.92
C VAL A 254 -10.47 14.21 -0.70
N GLY A 255 -9.51 13.44 -1.20
CA GLY A 255 -9.43 11.98 -0.99
C GLY A 255 -9.32 11.61 0.49
N LEU A 256 -8.48 12.29 1.25
CA LEU A 256 -8.33 12.07 2.70
C LEU A 256 -9.61 12.39 3.47
N ILE A 257 -10.25 13.52 3.15
CA ILE A 257 -11.54 13.90 3.77
C ILE A 257 -12.60 12.85 3.47
N LEU A 258 -12.75 12.46 2.20
CA LEU A 258 -13.72 11.45 1.80
C LEU A 258 -13.45 10.09 2.48
N MET A 259 -12.19 9.65 2.50
CA MET A 259 -11.80 8.38 3.11
C MET A 259 -11.95 8.39 4.63
N GLY A 260 -11.62 9.50 5.28
CA GLY A 260 -11.83 9.70 6.72
C GLY A 260 -13.33 9.68 7.06
N PHE A 261 -14.14 10.40 6.30
CA PHE A 261 -15.59 10.39 6.49
C PHE A 261 -16.19 8.98 6.34
N LEU A 262 -15.79 8.25 5.29
CA LEU A 262 -16.19 6.84 5.11
C LEU A 262 -15.64 5.91 6.21
N ALA A 263 -14.55 6.29 6.89
CA ALA A 263 -14.06 5.53 8.04
C ALA A 263 -15.01 5.65 9.23
N ILE A 264 -15.43 6.87 9.53
CA ILE A 264 -16.30 7.18 10.66
C ILE A 264 -17.68 6.52 10.48
N THR A 265 -18.28 6.65 9.31
CA THR A 265 -19.58 6.04 9.01
C THR A 265 -19.53 4.50 9.06
N ARG A 266 -18.40 3.88 8.73
CA ARG A 266 -18.24 2.43 8.81
C ARG A 266 -18.14 1.90 10.24
N VAL A 267 -17.51 2.62 11.15
CA VAL A 267 -17.41 2.22 12.57
C VAL A 267 -18.80 2.06 13.17
N SER A 268 -19.75 2.94 12.81
CA SER A 268 -21.14 2.82 13.24
C SER A 268 -21.84 1.57 12.69
N ALA A 269 -21.55 1.21 11.42
CA ALA A 269 -22.15 0.03 10.79
C ALA A 269 -21.69 -1.31 11.38
N TYR A 270 -20.48 -1.37 12.01
CA TYR A 270 -20.04 -2.59 12.73
C TYR A 270 -20.78 -2.81 14.06
N ASN A 271 -21.22 -1.73 14.70
CA ASN A 271 -21.95 -1.82 15.98
C ASN A 271 -23.46 -2.06 15.81
N LEU A 272 -23.97 -1.88 14.60
CA LEU A 272 -25.40 -1.96 14.29
C LEU A 272 -25.57 -2.89 13.07
N ALA A 273 -25.95 -4.13 13.30
CA ALA A 273 -26.26 -5.07 12.24
C ALA A 273 -27.38 -4.51 11.33
N ARG A 274 -27.04 -4.00 10.15
CA ARG A 274 -27.91 -3.38 9.14
C ARG A 274 -28.40 -1.96 9.48
N VAL A 275 -27.49 -1.01 9.54
CA VAL A 275 -27.89 0.42 9.59
C VAL A 275 -28.11 0.94 8.18
N ASP A 276 -29.20 1.69 8.00
CA ASP A 276 -29.44 2.44 6.76
C ASP A 276 -28.30 3.44 6.53
N PHE A 277 -27.97 3.70 5.25
CA PHE A 277 -26.93 4.64 4.88
C PHE A 277 -27.15 6.03 5.51
N MET A 278 -28.40 6.48 5.64
CA MET A 278 -28.73 7.77 6.26
C MET A 278 -28.48 7.78 7.77
N GLU A 279 -28.76 6.69 8.49
CA GLU A 279 -28.43 6.58 9.91
C GLU A 279 -26.91 6.56 10.13
N SER A 280 -26.16 5.84 9.26
CA SER A 280 -24.70 5.85 9.31
C SER A 280 -24.11 7.25 9.05
N LEU A 281 -24.74 8.02 8.16
CA LEU A 281 -24.37 9.40 7.86
C LEU A 281 -24.64 10.32 9.07
N GLN A 282 -25.80 10.24 9.68
CA GLN A 282 -26.16 11.02 10.86
C GLN A 282 -25.21 10.74 12.02
N TYR A 283 -24.97 9.47 12.32
CA TYR A 283 -24.00 9.07 13.35
C TYR A 283 -22.60 9.61 13.05
N GLY A 284 -22.15 9.53 11.79
CA GLY A 284 -20.85 10.08 11.40
C GLY A 284 -20.75 11.59 11.63
N LEU A 285 -21.84 12.33 11.40
CA LEU A 285 -21.90 13.77 11.68
C LEU A 285 -21.90 14.06 13.19
N GLU A 286 -22.61 13.27 13.99
CA GLU A 286 -22.58 13.38 15.46
C GLU A 286 -21.16 13.14 16.02
N VAL A 287 -20.48 12.08 15.57
CA VAL A 287 -19.08 11.78 15.96
C VAL A 287 -18.14 12.93 15.58
N ILE A 288 -18.34 13.56 14.41
CA ILE A 288 -17.54 14.72 13.99
C ILE A 288 -17.80 15.92 14.91
N GLN A 289 -19.04 16.18 15.31
CA GLN A 289 -19.43 17.29 16.19
C GLN A 289 -18.87 17.12 17.62
N GLU A 290 -18.88 15.89 18.12
CA GLU A 290 -18.40 15.57 19.46
C GLU A 290 -16.86 15.43 19.54
N SER A 291 -16.20 15.26 18.40
CA SER A 291 -14.76 15.04 18.38
C SER A 291 -13.99 16.34 18.67
N PRO A 292 -13.06 16.33 19.63
CA PRO A 292 -12.23 17.50 19.92
C PRO A 292 -11.22 17.82 18.80
N SER A 293 -10.96 16.88 17.88
CA SER A 293 -10.05 17.08 16.75
C SER A 293 -10.50 16.34 15.48
N ILE A 294 -11.10 17.11 14.57
CA ILE A 294 -11.50 16.60 13.25
C ILE A 294 -10.29 16.05 12.48
N LEU A 295 -9.11 16.66 12.61
CA LEU A 295 -7.90 16.20 11.92
C LEU A 295 -7.54 14.78 12.29
N TRP A 296 -7.45 14.48 13.58
CA TRP A 296 -7.09 13.14 14.06
C TRP A 296 -8.19 12.13 13.77
N LEU A 297 -9.44 12.54 13.83
CA LEU A 297 -10.57 11.69 13.45
C LEU A 297 -10.50 11.27 11.99
N LEU A 298 -10.22 12.19 11.06
CA LEU A 298 -10.05 11.89 9.63
C LEU A 298 -8.81 11.01 9.35
N LEU A 299 -7.77 11.14 10.18
CA LEU A 299 -6.52 10.40 10.05
C LEU A 299 -6.49 9.11 10.89
N THR A 300 -7.58 8.78 11.57
CA THR A 300 -7.69 7.64 12.49
C THR A 300 -7.17 6.33 11.88
N ASP A 301 -7.56 6.00 10.66
CA ASP A 301 -7.13 4.79 9.95
C ASP A 301 -5.61 4.65 9.79
N PHE A 302 -4.90 5.77 9.77
CA PHE A 302 -3.44 5.79 9.70
C PHE A 302 -2.83 5.70 11.09
N VAL A 303 -3.27 6.57 11.98
CA VAL A 303 -2.67 6.75 13.31
C VAL A 303 -2.81 5.51 14.19
N VAL A 304 -3.96 4.83 14.12
CA VAL A 304 -4.22 3.60 14.88
C VAL A 304 -3.22 2.48 14.57
N ASN A 305 -2.65 2.47 13.36
CA ASN A 305 -1.66 1.44 13.01
C ASN A 305 -0.33 1.55 13.77
N ALA A 306 -0.08 2.64 14.50
CA ALA A 306 1.03 2.69 15.45
C ALA A 306 0.93 1.60 16.51
N LYS A 307 -0.31 1.29 16.95
CA LYS A 307 -0.57 0.20 17.91
C LYS A 307 -0.01 -1.14 17.41
N THR A 308 -0.23 -1.48 16.14
CA THR A 308 0.25 -2.76 15.59
C THR A 308 1.78 -2.83 15.50
N LEU A 309 2.49 -1.68 15.50
CA LEU A 309 3.94 -1.64 15.70
C LEU A 309 4.30 -2.02 17.14
N TYR A 310 3.63 -1.39 18.12
CA TYR A 310 3.91 -1.62 19.54
C TYR A 310 3.59 -3.05 19.94
N ASP A 311 2.42 -3.54 19.56
CA ASP A 311 1.97 -4.90 19.82
C ASP A 311 2.84 -5.95 19.10
N GLY A 312 3.35 -5.64 17.91
CA GLY A 312 4.28 -6.52 17.19
C GLY A 312 5.60 -6.69 17.93
N VAL A 313 6.14 -5.60 18.46
CA VAL A 313 7.34 -5.64 19.30
C VAL A 313 7.07 -6.40 20.62
N ASP A 314 5.94 -6.12 21.26
CA ASP A 314 5.55 -6.78 22.53
C ASP A 314 5.32 -8.28 22.34
N TYR A 315 4.61 -8.66 21.26
CA TYR A 315 4.42 -10.07 20.90
C TYR A 315 5.75 -10.82 20.77
N ALA A 316 6.72 -10.23 20.06
CA ALA A 316 8.03 -10.86 19.86
C ALA A 316 8.81 -11.01 21.18
N HIS A 317 8.66 -10.07 22.11
CA HIS A 317 9.27 -10.17 23.43
C HIS A 317 8.63 -11.25 24.31
N VAL A 318 7.31 -11.43 24.22
CA VAL A 318 6.56 -12.39 25.05
C VAL A 318 6.59 -13.80 24.47
N ASN A 319 6.40 -13.93 23.14
CA ASN A 319 6.16 -15.22 22.48
C ASN A 319 7.36 -15.70 21.63
N GLY A 320 8.39 -14.85 21.46
CA GLY A 320 9.50 -15.13 20.54
C GLY A 320 9.18 -14.78 19.08
N TYR A 321 10.10 -15.11 18.17
CA TYR A 321 10.03 -14.76 16.76
C TYR A 321 9.37 -15.86 15.93
N LEU A 322 8.60 -15.45 14.92
CA LEU A 322 7.89 -16.34 13.99
C LEU A 322 8.81 -17.01 12.94
N MET A 323 10.07 -16.60 12.86
CA MET A 323 11.09 -17.16 11.94
C MET A 323 10.66 -17.22 10.47
N GLY A 324 9.86 -16.26 10.03
CA GLY A 324 9.42 -16.15 8.63
C GLY A 324 8.22 -17.02 8.25
N THR A 325 7.60 -17.73 9.17
CA THR A 325 6.39 -18.55 8.88
C THR A 325 5.27 -17.73 8.28
N ALA A 326 5.12 -16.45 8.67
CA ALA A 326 4.12 -15.55 8.10
C ALA A 326 4.31 -15.32 6.60
N TYR A 327 5.51 -15.49 6.07
CA TYR A 327 5.82 -15.22 4.66
C TYR A 327 5.70 -16.43 3.74
N VAL A 328 5.54 -17.64 4.30
CA VAL A 328 5.33 -18.87 3.51
C VAL A 328 4.12 -18.73 2.56
N GLN A 329 3.09 -18.01 2.97
CA GLN A 329 1.91 -17.74 2.13
C GLN A 329 2.25 -17.10 0.77
N TYR A 330 3.33 -16.33 0.67
CA TYR A 330 3.74 -15.64 -0.56
C TYR A 330 4.38 -16.56 -1.60
N LEU A 331 4.87 -17.74 -1.21
CA LEU A 331 5.31 -18.75 -2.15
C LEU A 331 4.17 -19.30 -3.01
N PHE A 332 2.92 -19.19 -2.52
CA PHE A 332 1.72 -19.71 -3.17
C PHE A 332 0.75 -18.61 -3.59
N VAL A 333 1.23 -17.38 -3.75
CA VAL A 333 0.39 -16.22 -4.08
C VAL A 333 -0.28 -16.36 -5.44
N PHE A 334 0.32 -17.12 -6.36
CA PHE A 334 -0.19 -17.40 -7.70
C PHE A 334 -1.40 -18.37 -7.71
N LEU A 335 -1.68 -19.05 -6.59
CA LEU A 335 -2.79 -19.99 -6.47
C LEU A 335 -4.00 -19.28 -5.80
N PRO A 336 -5.06 -18.94 -6.54
CA PRO A 336 -6.19 -18.19 -6.00
C PRO A 336 -6.90 -18.86 -4.82
N MET A 337 -6.99 -20.18 -4.86
CA MET A 337 -7.69 -20.99 -3.84
C MET A 337 -6.79 -22.01 -3.11
N GLY A 338 -5.69 -22.43 -3.72
CA GLY A 338 -4.79 -23.46 -3.16
C GLY A 338 -3.79 -22.97 -2.13
N GLY A 339 -3.56 -21.65 -2.02
CA GLY A 339 -2.51 -21.10 -1.17
C GLY A 339 -2.65 -21.42 0.31
N SER A 340 -3.88 -21.48 0.84
CA SER A 340 -4.15 -21.89 2.23
C SER A 340 -3.83 -23.36 2.48
N TYR A 341 -4.21 -24.23 1.55
CA TYR A 341 -3.89 -25.66 1.64
C TYR A 341 -2.38 -25.89 1.70
N PHE A 342 -1.62 -25.30 0.78
CA PHE A 342 -0.16 -25.45 0.76
C PHE A 342 0.53 -24.78 1.95
N THR A 343 0.02 -23.66 2.43
CA THR A 343 0.53 -23.05 3.66
C THR A 343 0.35 -24.00 4.84
N LYS A 344 -0.84 -24.57 5.01
CA LYS A 344 -1.11 -25.58 6.04
C LYS A 344 -0.23 -26.82 5.89
N LEU A 345 -0.03 -27.29 4.66
CA LEU A 345 0.83 -28.45 4.39
C LEU A 345 2.30 -28.21 4.80
N LEU A 346 2.84 -27.01 4.58
CA LEU A 346 4.23 -26.68 4.87
C LEU A 346 4.47 -26.25 6.31
N THR A 347 3.54 -25.53 6.92
CA THR A 347 3.70 -24.98 8.26
C THR A 347 2.99 -25.76 9.35
N GLY A 348 2.04 -26.63 8.97
CA GLY A 348 1.12 -27.28 9.91
C GLY A 348 0.04 -26.36 10.48
N LEU A 349 0.05 -25.08 10.14
CA LEU A 349 -0.80 -24.03 10.68
C LEU A 349 -1.83 -23.55 9.64
N ASP A 350 -3.00 -23.15 10.10
CA ASP A 350 -3.99 -22.51 9.25
C ASP A 350 -3.57 -21.07 8.90
N MET A 351 -4.11 -20.52 7.82
CA MET A 351 -3.77 -19.18 7.35
C MET A 351 -3.98 -18.09 8.41
N ASP A 352 -4.99 -18.27 9.26
CA ASP A 352 -5.32 -17.35 10.34
C ASP A 352 -4.33 -17.39 11.50
N GLU A 353 -3.56 -18.48 11.59
CA GLU A 353 -2.50 -18.65 12.59
C GLU A 353 -1.14 -18.15 12.08
N VAL A 354 -0.98 -18.05 10.78
CA VAL A 354 0.28 -17.65 10.14
C VAL A 354 0.33 -16.14 9.88
N ARG A 355 -0.80 -15.50 9.57
CA ARG A 355 -0.81 -14.07 9.25
C ARG A 355 -0.61 -13.22 10.49
N THR A 356 0.38 -12.33 10.45
CA THR A 356 0.70 -11.42 11.56
C THR A 356 -0.48 -10.56 12.00
N GLY A 357 -1.31 -10.09 11.06
CA GLY A 357 -2.51 -9.31 11.40
C GLY A 357 -3.54 -10.09 12.23
N TYR A 358 -3.72 -11.40 12.00
CA TYR A 358 -4.59 -12.24 12.82
C TYR A 358 -3.96 -12.56 14.18
N ILE A 359 -2.64 -12.81 14.19
CA ILE A 359 -1.88 -13.01 15.41
C ILE A 359 -2.03 -11.78 16.33
N LEU A 360 -1.81 -10.59 15.78
CA LEU A 360 -1.93 -9.34 16.54
C LEU A 360 -3.36 -9.07 17.00
N THR A 361 -4.37 -9.38 16.18
CA THR A 361 -5.78 -9.24 16.57
C THR A 361 -6.11 -10.10 17.79
N ARG A 362 -5.62 -11.35 17.83
CA ARG A 362 -5.78 -12.24 18.99
C ARG A 362 -4.96 -11.76 20.20
N PHE A 363 -3.72 -11.39 19.99
CA PHE A 363 -2.81 -10.94 21.05
C PHE A 363 -3.33 -9.67 21.75
N SER A 364 -3.92 -8.75 21.00
CA SER A 364 -4.51 -7.53 21.52
C SER A 364 -5.97 -7.68 21.96
N GLU A 365 -6.56 -8.89 21.89
CA GLU A 365 -7.98 -9.17 22.20
C GLU A 365 -8.94 -8.25 21.44
N ALA A 366 -8.57 -7.83 20.24
CA ALA A 366 -9.36 -6.92 19.45
C ALA A 366 -10.58 -7.62 18.83
N THR A 367 -11.72 -6.94 18.83
CA THR A 367 -12.99 -7.46 18.29
C THR A 367 -13.08 -7.38 16.76
N TYR A 368 -12.10 -6.75 16.10
CA TYR A 368 -12.00 -6.63 14.64
C TYR A 368 -10.55 -6.75 14.19
N GLY A 369 -10.33 -7.06 12.91
CA GLY A 369 -9.00 -7.25 12.35
C GLY A 369 -8.17 -5.97 12.38
N LEU A 370 -7.10 -5.96 13.17
CA LEU A 370 -6.20 -4.82 13.33
C LEU A 370 -5.33 -4.55 12.10
N GLY A 371 -5.08 -5.58 11.27
CA GLY A 371 -4.02 -5.53 10.28
C GLY A 371 -2.64 -5.69 10.93
N THR A 372 -1.60 -5.18 10.27
CA THR A 372 -0.25 -5.19 10.81
C THR A 372 0.48 -3.88 10.46
N ASN A 373 1.62 -3.63 11.09
CA ASN A 373 2.57 -2.58 10.71
C ASN A 373 3.77 -3.26 10.05
N MET A 374 4.26 -2.72 8.93
CA MET A 374 5.36 -3.33 8.18
C MET A 374 6.61 -3.60 9.04
N VAL A 375 7.00 -2.63 9.86
CA VAL A 375 8.18 -2.77 10.74
C VAL A 375 7.89 -3.77 11.86
N GLY A 376 6.71 -3.68 12.47
CA GLY A 376 6.26 -4.63 13.50
C GLY A 376 6.18 -6.05 12.97
N ASP A 377 5.66 -6.23 11.76
CA ASP A 377 5.60 -7.52 11.05
C ASP A 377 6.99 -8.13 10.83
N ILE A 378 7.93 -7.34 10.30
CA ILE A 378 9.31 -7.79 10.09
C ILE A 378 9.96 -8.13 11.43
N TYR A 379 9.76 -7.29 12.46
CA TYR A 379 10.32 -7.50 13.79
C TYR A 379 9.79 -8.78 14.43
N MET A 380 8.48 -9.05 14.34
CA MET A 380 7.88 -10.31 14.80
C MET A 380 8.50 -11.54 14.13
N ASN A 381 8.86 -11.43 12.85
CA ASN A 381 9.43 -12.55 12.11
C ASN A 381 10.94 -12.73 12.32
N PHE A 382 11.74 -11.67 12.32
CA PHE A 382 13.21 -11.75 12.24
C PHE A 382 13.96 -10.81 13.17
N SER A 383 13.33 -10.22 14.15
CA SER A 383 13.90 -9.23 15.07
C SER A 383 14.40 -7.96 14.36
N LEU A 384 15.21 -7.18 15.05
CA LEU A 384 15.85 -5.98 14.51
C LEU A 384 16.69 -6.27 13.25
N ILE A 385 17.41 -7.39 13.22
CA ILE A 385 18.25 -7.77 12.08
C ILE A 385 17.39 -7.87 10.81
N GLY A 386 16.22 -8.51 10.91
CA GLY A 386 15.26 -8.58 9.81
C GLY A 386 14.80 -7.19 9.36
N VAL A 387 14.52 -6.31 10.31
CA VAL A 387 14.11 -4.91 10.00
C VAL A 387 15.21 -4.20 9.19
N LEU A 388 16.46 -4.26 9.63
CA LEU A 388 17.57 -3.61 8.92
C LEU A 388 17.74 -4.17 7.50
N VAL A 389 17.78 -5.49 7.37
CA VAL A 389 18.03 -6.17 6.09
C VAL A 389 16.86 -5.96 5.12
N LEU A 390 15.63 -6.24 5.54
CA LEU A 390 14.46 -6.19 4.64
C LEU A 390 14.11 -4.75 4.25
N MET A 391 14.25 -3.78 5.16
CA MET A 391 14.04 -2.37 4.83
C MET A 391 15.11 -1.84 3.88
N PHE A 392 16.38 -2.24 4.06
CA PHE A 392 17.45 -1.92 3.13
C PHE A 392 17.17 -2.51 1.73
N LEU A 393 16.77 -3.79 1.67
CA LEU A 393 16.42 -4.45 0.42
C LEU A 393 15.20 -3.83 -0.26
N LEU A 394 14.20 -3.37 0.49
CA LEU A 394 13.07 -2.64 -0.04
C LEU A 394 13.53 -1.31 -0.66
N GLY A 395 14.41 -0.56 0.02
CA GLY A 395 14.99 0.67 -0.51
C GLY A 395 15.76 0.45 -1.81
N LEU A 396 16.61 -0.60 -1.84
CA LEU A 396 17.33 -1.04 -3.03
C LEU A 396 16.37 -1.40 -4.17
N LEU A 397 15.33 -2.19 -3.87
CA LEU A 397 14.35 -2.62 -4.87
C LEU A 397 13.63 -1.41 -5.48
N VAL A 398 13.11 -0.50 -4.65
CA VAL A 398 12.44 0.73 -5.13
C VAL A 398 13.38 1.53 -6.03
N ALA A 399 14.63 1.76 -5.62
CA ALA A 399 15.61 2.50 -6.41
C ALA A 399 15.92 1.84 -7.78
N ARG A 400 15.85 0.51 -7.85
CA ARG A 400 16.14 -0.26 -9.07
C ARG A 400 14.96 -0.30 -10.04
N VAL A 401 13.72 -0.34 -9.54
CA VAL A 401 12.52 -0.48 -10.36
C VAL A 401 11.85 0.86 -10.68
N GLU A 402 12.17 1.93 -9.98
CA GLU A 402 11.60 3.27 -10.19
C GLU A 402 11.84 3.82 -11.61
N PHE A 403 12.99 3.47 -12.21
CA PHE A 403 13.29 3.70 -13.63
C PHE A 403 13.36 2.36 -14.35
N PRO A 404 12.23 1.78 -14.74
CA PRO A 404 12.19 0.42 -15.24
C PRO A 404 12.86 0.32 -16.62
N ALA A 405 13.89 -0.52 -16.70
CA ALA A 405 14.56 -0.85 -17.96
C ALA A 405 13.92 -2.06 -18.67
N SER A 406 12.95 -2.72 -18.04
CA SER A 406 12.22 -3.87 -18.57
C SER A 406 10.77 -3.86 -18.12
N LYS A 407 9.92 -4.61 -18.82
CA LYS A 407 8.51 -4.80 -18.41
C LYS A 407 8.38 -5.40 -17.00
N TYR A 408 9.28 -6.29 -16.62
CA TYR A 408 9.28 -6.90 -15.28
C TYR A 408 9.53 -5.85 -14.19
N ALA A 409 10.50 -4.96 -14.42
CA ALA A 409 10.75 -3.84 -13.51
C ALA A 409 9.55 -2.88 -13.45
N LEU A 410 8.88 -2.64 -14.59
CA LEU A 410 7.66 -1.83 -14.64
C LEU A 410 6.53 -2.46 -13.81
N TYR A 411 6.27 -3.76 -13.97
CA TYR A 411 5.23 -4.46 -13.20
C TYR A 411 5.54 -4.48 -11.71
N ALA A 412 6.81 -4.69 -11.33
CA ALA A 412 7.24 -4.58 -9.95
C ALA A 412 7.03 -3.17 -9.40
N TYR A 413 7.35 -2.13 -10.19
CA TYR A 413 7.13 -0.74 -9.77
C TYR A 413 5.64 -0.39 -9.68
N MET A 414 4.81 -0.83 -10.63
CA MET A 414 3.36 -0.66 -10.56
C MET A 414 2.77 -1.30 -9.30
N ALA A 415 3.21 -2.52 -8.97
CA ALA A 415 2.77 -3.23 -7.78
C ALA A 415 3.20 -2.53 -6.49
N LEU A 416 4.45 -2.09 -6.39
CA LEU A 416 4.96 -1.31 -5.26
C LEU A 416 4.24 0.03 -5.13
N PHE A 417 4.11 0.77 -6.23
CA PHE A 417 3.47 2.08 -6.22
C PHE A 417 1.99 2.01 -5.84
N ALA A 418 1.27 0.99 -6.29
CA ALA A 418 -0.10 0.73 -5.85
C ALA A 418 -0.20 0.57 -4.34
N ASN A 419 0.82 -0.04 -3.73
CA ASN A 419 0.88 -0.32 -2.31
C ASN A 419 1.58 0.77 -1.47
N CYS A 420 2.09 1.86 -2.05
CA CYS A 420 2.99 2.81 -1.37
C CYS A 420 2.45 3.36 -0.03
N ILE A 421 1.15 3.61 0.08
CA ILE A 421 0.50 4.01 1.33
C ILE A 421 0.19 2.79 2.21
N TYR A 422 -0.32 1.71 1.60
CA TYR A 422 -0.75 0.52 2.32
C TYR A 422 0.41 -0.31 2.87
N LEU A 423 1.56 -0.27 2.22
CA LEU A 423 2.72 -1.08 2.61
C LEU A 423 3.14 -0.82 4.07
N VAL A 424 3.01 0.42 4.54
CA VAL A 424 3.34 0.77 5.94
C VAL A 424 2.42 0.07 6.95
N ARG A 425 1.17 -0.23 6.55
CA ARG A 425 0.14 -0.88 7.37
C ARG A 425 -0.18 -2.31 6.94
N ALA A 426 0.73 -2.95 6.23
CA ALA A 426 0.65 -4.31 5.74
C ALA A 426 1.97 -5.04 6.01
N ASP A 427 2.05 -6.31 5.64
CA ASP A 427 3.33 -6.99 5.60
C ASP A 427 4.17 -6.55 4.38
N ILE A 428 5.49 -6.69 4.50
CA ILE A 428 6.46 -6.17 3.50
C ILE A 428 6.30 -6.81 2.11
N PHE A 429 5.71 -7.99 2.01
CA PHE A 429 5.54 -8.74 0.75
C PHE A 429 4.16 -8.61 0.12
N SER A 430 3.25 -7.80 0.67
CA SER A 430 1.88 -7.62 0.18
C SER A 430 1.80 -7.23 -1.31
N TRP A 431 2.77 -6.46 -1.82
CA TRP A 431 2.87 -6.05 -3.22
C TRP A 431 3.16 -7.20 -4.19
N LEU A 432 3.75 -8.31 -3.73
CA LEU A 432 4.09 -9.47 -4.57
C LEU A 432 2.85 -10.08 -5.25
N THR A 433 1.71 -10.01 -4.59
CA THR A 433 0.45 -10.53 -5.17
C THR A 433 0.10 -9.83 -6.48
N PHE A 434 0.21 -8.49 -6.52
CA PHE A 434 -0.02 -7.72 -7.75
C PHE A 434 1.04 -8.04 -8.82
N PHE A 435 2.30 -8.08 -8.41
CA PHE A 435 3.41 -8.36 -9.32
C PHE A 435 3.26 -9.71 -10.01
N VAL A 436 2.94 -10.76 -9.26
CA VAL A 436 2.76 -12.12 -9.80
C VAL A 436 1.57 -12.16 -10.77
N PHE A 437 0.45 -11.51 -10.44
CA PHE A 437 -0.69 -11.48 -11.36
C PHE A 437 -0.41 -10.66 -12.62
N PHE A 438 0.36 -9.57 -12.57
CA PHE A 438 0.83 -8.89 -13.76
C PHE A 438 1.64 -9.81 -14.67
N LEU A 439 2.55 -10.62 -14.11
CA LEU A 439 3.35 -11.57 -14.87
C LEU A 439 2.49 -12.66 -15.51
N ILE A 440 1.57 -13.26 -14.75
CA ILE A 440 0.68 -14.31 -15.25
C ILE A 440 -0.19 -13.80 -16.38
N PHE A 441 -0.81 -12.63 -16.21
CA PHE A 441 -1.71 -12.09 -17.23
C PHE A 441 -0.96 -11.60 -18.48
N ASP A 442 0.20 -10.95 -18.35
CA ASP A 442 1.05 -10.60 -19.50
C ASP A 442 1.48 -11.87 -20.26
N TRP A 443 1.86 -12.92 -19.55
CA TRP A 443 2.23 -14.20 -20.15
C TRP A 443 1.06 -14.86 -20.90
N LEU A 444 -0.13 -14.93 -20.29
CA LEU A 444 -1.34 -15.47 -20.92
C LEU A 444 -1.72 -14.68 -22.19
N MET A 445 -1.67 -13.33 -22.11
CA MET A 445 -1.96 -12.47 -23.25
C MET A 445 -0.99 -12.70 -24.42
N ARG A 446 0.29 -12.90 -24.13
CA ARG A 446 1.31 -13.16 -25.16
C ARG A 446 1.07 -14.50 -25.85
N ILE A 447 0.83 -15.57 -25.12
CA ILE A 447 0.59 -16.89 -25.71
C ILE A 447 -0.66 -16.91 -26.59
N HIS A 448 -1.76 -16.32 -26.12
CA HIS A 448 -3.05 -16.51 -26.80
C HIS A 448 -3.37 -15.43 -27.84
N ILE A 449 -2.83 -14.22 -27.71
CA ILE A 449 -3.20 -13.09 -28.55
C ILE A 449 -2.07 -12.70 -29.49
N VAL A 450 -0.84 -12.65 -29.01
CA VAL A 450 0.31 -12.21 -29.80
C VAL A 450 0.68 -13.30 -30.82
N THR A 451 0.83 -14.54 -30.37
CA THR A 451 1.17 -15.66 -31.25
C THR A 451 0.11 -15.84 -32.36
N TYR A 452 -1.19 -15.69 -32.02
CA TYR A 452 -2.25 -15.74 -33.02
C TYR A 452 -2.18 -14.57 -34.02
N ALA A 453 -1.82 -13.36 -33.57
CA ALA A 453 -1.69 -12.21 -34.46
C ALA A 453 -0.50 -12.35 -35.43
N GLU A 454 0.59 -12.96 -35.00
CA GLU A 454 1.75 -13.28 -35.86
C GLU A 454 1.41 -14.31 -36.93
N THR A 455 0.69 -15.38 -36.56
CA THR A 455 0.27 -16.44 -37.52
C THR A 455 -0.76 -15.98 -38.55
N VAL A 456 -1.48 -14.89 -38.33
CA VAL A 456 -2.47 -14.34 -39.28
C VAL A 456 -1.85 -13.27 -40.18
N SER A 457 -0.69 -12.72 -39.80
CA SER A 457 0.04 -11.70 -40.58
C SER A 457 1.03 -12.30 -41.58
N ASP A 458 1.40 -13.58 -41.44
CA ASP A 458 2.18 -14.39 -42.40
C ASP A 458 1.25 -15.07 -43.37
#